data_a97e88ef75edf6c4b1682e319f27e3e9
#
_entry.id   a97e88ef75edf6c4b1682e319f27e3e9
#
_cell.length_a   1.000
_cell.length_b   1.000
_cell.length_c   1.000
_cell.angle_alpha   90.00
_cell.angle_beta   90.00
_cell.angle_gamma   90.00
#
_symmetry.space_group_name_H-M   'P 1'
#
loop_
_entity.id
_entity.type
_entity.pdbx_description
1 polymer ?
#
loop_
_entity_poly.entity_id
_entity_poly.type
_entity_poly.pdbx_seq_one_letter_code
_entity_poly.pdbx_strand_id
1 'polypeptide(L)'
;MLFIHVFFQILLFLVSCTIVFSLFHFLVTGNTPSVSTPDWVIGKMAENREIKDGDIFYDLGCGTGRLIFNLSEVFTGTNFIGIENSLPQYLFARVRSFFLKRRNVSIKFENFLKTDLSDADHIYVWIYLRDIKLLKEKFEKELKSGCYIYSLDFPMPDVPVYKTIELKKTSKFGHTLFIYRY
;
A
#
# COMPACT_ATOMS: atom_id res chain seq x y z
N MET A 1 11.01 -16.23 42.06
CA MET A 1 10.87 -14.76 42.01
C MET A 1 11.95 -14.08 41.16
N LEU A 2 13.26 -14.42 41.33
CA LEU A 2 14.34 -13.78 40.56
C LEU A 2 14.19 -13.95 39.02
N PHE A 3 13.86 -15.15 38.53
CA PHE A 3 13.63 -15.41 37.10
C PHE A 3 12.51 -14.56 36.47
N ILE A 4 11.41 -14.37 37.17
CA ILE A 4 10.29 -13.57 36.71
C ILE A 4 10.71 -12.09 36.58
N HIS A 5 11.49 -11.61 37.59
CA HIS A 5 11.96 -10.23 37.57
C HIS A 5 12.94 -9.97 36.41
N VAL A 6 13.91 -10.88 36.19
CA VAL A 6 14.83 -10.80 35.06
C VAL A 6 14.10 -10.85 33.73
N PHE A 7 13.12 -11.74 33.58
CA PHE A 7 12.31 -11.84 32.38
C PHE A 7 11.58 -10.50 32.05
N PHE A 8 10.94 -9.90 33.07
CA PHE A 8 10.27 -8.60 32.89
C PHE A 8 11.26 -7.47 32.54
N GLN A 9 12.45 -7.46 33.11
CA GLN A 9 13.47 -6.47 32.78
C GLN A 9 13.96 -6.62 31.33
N ILE A 10 14.21 -7.84 30.87
CA ILE A 10 14.59 -8.11 29.47
C ILE A 10 13.46 -7.69 28.53
N LEU A 11 12.22 -8.03 28.84
CA LEU A 11 11.06 -7.65 28.05
C LEU A 11 10.92 -6.12 27.95
N LEU A 12 11.03 -5.42 29.08
CA LEU A 12 10.98 -3.96 29.12
C LEU A 12 12.11 -3.31 28.33
N PHE A 13 13.31 -3.85 28.41
CA PHE A 13 14.46 -3.40 27.62
C PHE A 13 14.22 -3.59 26.13
N LEU A 14 13.73 -4.74 25.68
CA LEU A 14 13.41 -5.00 24.28
C LEU A 14 12.31 -4.05 23.74
N VAL A 15 11.26 -3.81 24.55
CA VAL A 15 10.20 -2.84 24.19
C VAL A 15 10.78 -1.43 24.08
N SER A 16 11.63 -1.02 25.01
CA SER A 16 12.29 0.30 24.95
C SER A 16 13.17 0.44 23.70
N CYS A 17 13.96 -0.58 23.38
CA CYS A 17 14.79 -0.58 22.18
C CYS A 17 13.94 -0.48 20.88
N THR A 18 12.82 -1.19 20.83
CA THR A 18 11.92 -1.10 19.65
C THR A 18 11.29 0.28 19.50
N ILE A 19 10.89 0.92 20.61
CA ILE A 19 10.34 2.28 20.60
C ILE A 19 11.41 3.29 20.14
N VAL A 20 12.62 3.23 20.72
CA VAL A 20 13.73 4.12 20.35
C VAL A 20 14.12 3.95 18.89
N PHE A 21 14.22 2.70 18.42
CA PHE A 21 14.51 2.41 17.02
C PHE A 21 13.42 2.94 16.09
N SER A 22 12.15 2.79 16.44
CA SER A 22 11.02 3.30 15.65
C SER A 22 11.01 4.83 15.59
N LEU A 23 11.28 5.49 16.71
CA LEU A 23 11.41 6.96 16.77
C LEU A 23 12.61 7.45 15.95
N PHE A 24 13.75 6.80 16.08
CA PHE A 24 14.94 7.12 15.30
C PHE A 24 14.68 6.94 13.80
N HIS A 25 14.08 5.83 13.41
CA HIS A 25 13.70 5.56 12.02
C HIS A 25 12.73 6.63 11.49
N PHE A 26 11.72 7.01 12.27
CA PHE A 26 10.80 8.09 11.93
C PHE A 26 11.51 9.43 11.72
N LEU A 27 12.43 9.81 12.62
CA LEU A 27 13.17 11.07 12.55
C LEU A 27 14.15 11.11 11.36
N VAL A 28 14.78 9.99 11.04
CA VAL A 28 15.79 9.91 9.97
C VAL A 28 15.17 9.78 8.58
N THR A 29 14.09 8.99 8.46
CA THR A 29 13.48 8.69 7.16
C THR A 29 12.34 9.63 6.80
N GLY A 30 11.80 10.38 7.78
CA GLY A 30 10.59 11.18 7.60
C GLY A 30 9.39 10.37 7.10
N ASN A 31 9.45 9.06 7.29
CA ASN A 31 8.40 8.16 6.81
C ASN A 31 7.11 8.42 7.56
N THR A 32 6.09 8.56 6.78
CA THR A 32 4.71 8.70 7.21
C THR A 32 4.28 7.52 8.08
N PRO A 33 3.50 7.74 9.14
CA PRO A 33 2.86 6.65 9.86
C PRO A 33 2.12 5.75 8.87
N SER A 34 2.43 4.45 8.90
CA SER A 34 1.72 3.48 8.06
C SER A 34 0.26 3.39 8.52
N VAL A 35 -0.65 3.83 7.67
CA VAL A 35 -2.09 3.71 7.88
C VAL A 35 -2.59 2.57 7.01
N SER A 36 -3.25 1.59 7.62
CA SER A 36 -3.79 0.45 6.86
C SER A 36 -5.05 0.84 6.11
N THR A 37 -5.16 0.44 4.85
CA THR A 37 -6.36 0.64 4.03
C THR A 37 -7.60 0.09 4.75
N PRO A 38 -8.65 0.91 4.95
CA PRO A 38 -9.87 0.50 5.65
C PRO A 38 -10.66 -0.58 4.91
N ASP A 39 -11.42 -1.41 5.65
CA ASP A 39 -12.20 -2.51 5.06
C ASP A 39 -13.27 -2.05 4.06
N TRP A 40 -13.89 -0.90 4.28
CA TRP A 40 -14.87 -0.34 3.32
C TRP A 40 -14.24 0.09 2.01
N VAL A 41 -12.96 0.51 1.98
CA VAL A 41 -12.21 0.79 0.76
C VAL A 41 -11.91 -0.52 0.04
N ILE A 42 -11.43 -1.52 0.76
CA ILE A 42 -11.15 -2.86 0.22
C ILE A 42 -12.42 -3.47 -0.36
N GLY A 43 -13.54 -3.41 0.37
CA GLY A 43 -14.84 -3.88 -0.11
C GLY A 43 -15.27 -3.17 -1.39
N LYS A 44 -15.07 -1.84 -1.46
CA LYS A 44 -15.40 -1.09 -2.66
C LYS A 44 -14.49 -1.41 -3.85
N MET A 45 -13.21 -1.63 -3.60
CA MET A 45 -12.27 -2.10 -4.63
C MET A 45 -12.60 -3.52 -5.10
N ALA A 46 -13.08 -4.40 -4.22
CA ALA A 46 -13.50 -5.76 -4.58
C ALA A 46 -14.74 -5.80 -5.50
N GLU A 47 -15.55 -4.74 -5.54
CA GLU A 47 -16.67 -4.58 -6.46
C GLU A 47 -16.24 -4.05 -7.85
N ASN A 48 -14.97 -3.75 -8.04
CA ASN A 48 -14.48 -3.11 -9.25
C ASN A 48 -14.44 -4.09 -10.44
N ARG A 49 -15.26 -3.82 -11.44
CA ARG A 49 -15.39 -4.66 -12.64
C ARG A 49 -14.33 -4.36 -13.71
N GLU A 50 -13.50 -3.35 -13.52
CA GLU A 50 -12.40 -3.03 -14.44
C GLU A 50 -11.20 -3.96 -14.23
N ILE A 51 -11.05 -4.57 -13.05
CA ILE A 51 -9.99 -5.54 -12.73
C ILE A 51 -10.36 -6.89 -13.34
N LYS A 52 -9.50 -7.44 -14.19
CA LYS A 52 -9.74 -8.66 -14.97
C LYS A 52 -8.65 -9.70 -14.74
N ASP A 53 -8.95 -10.92 -15.13
CA ASP A 53 -7.97 -11.99 -15.16
C ASP A 53 -6.84 -11.65 -16.16
N GLY A 54 -5.61 -11.85 -15.73
CA GLY A 54 -4.40 -11.52 -16.48
C GLY A 54 -3.84 -10.13 -16.18
N ASP A 55 -4.62 -9.22 -15.59
CA ASP A 55 -4.16 -7.86 -15.25
C ASP A 55 -3.04 -7.88 -14.20
N ILE A 56 -2.22 -6.83 -14.23
CA ILE A 56 -1.16 -6.56 -13.26
C ILE A 56 -1.58 -5.37 -12.40
N PHE A 57 -1.74 -5.62 -11.10
CA PHE A 57 -2.17 -4.64 -10.10
C PHE A 57 -1.03 -4.29 -9.16
N TYR A 58 -0.61 -3.02 -9.14
CA TYR A 58 0.39 -2.49 -8.21
C TYR A 58 -0.24 -1.78 -7.00
N ASP A 59 0.30 -2.02 -5.81
CA ASP A 59 0.02 -1.28 -4.57
C ASP A 59 1.31 -0.55 -4.16
N LEU A 60 1.34 0.77 -4.36
CA LEU A 60 2.53 1.58 -4.12
C LEU A 60 2.56 2.09 -2.67
N GLY A 61 3.47 1.56 -1.88
CA GLY A 61 3.50 1.71 -0.43
C GLY A 61 2.54 0.74 0.24
N CYS A 62 2.63 -0.53 -0.13
CA CYS A 62 1.64 -1.54 0.29
C CYS A 62 1.63 -1.84 1.80
N GLY A 63 2.59 -1.31 2.57
CA GLY A 63 2.70 -1.55 3.99
C GLY A 63 2.75 -3.05 4.31
N THR A 64 1.82 -3.52 5.12
CA THR A 64 1.68 -4.95 5.46
C THR A 64 0.93 -5.78 4.40
N GLY A 65 0.67 -5.20 3.23
CA GLY A 65 0.00 -5.85 2.11
C GLY A 65 -1.50 -6.07 2.29
N ARG A 66 -2.16 -5.33 3.22
CA ARG A 66 -3.57 -5.59 3.55
C ARG A 66 -4.48 -5.52 2.34
N LEU A 67 -4.36 -4.49 1.50
CA LEU A 67 -5.20 -4.32 0.32
C LEU A 67 -5.04 -5.50 -0.65
N ILE A 68 -3.81 -5.75 -1.10
CA ILE A 68 -3.55 -6.75 -2.14
C ILE A 68 -3.85 -8.17 -1.70
N PHE A 69 -3.62 -8.53 -0.43
CA PHE A 69 -3.98 -9.86 0.06
C PHE A 69 -5.49 -10.08 0.06
N ASN A 70 -6.29 -9.07 0.43
CA ASN A 70 -7.74 -9.19 0.40
C ASN A 70 -8.29 -9.19 -1.04
N LEU A 71 -7.78 -8.31 -1.93
CA LEU A 71 -8.21 -8.30 -3.33
C LEU A 71 -7.82 -9.58 -4.07
N SER A 72 -6.67 -10.18 -3.76
CA SER A 72 -6.22 -11.43 -4.37
C SER A 72 -7.12 -12.65 -4.09
N GLU A 73 -7.98 -12.55 -3.07
CA GLU A 73 -9.01 -13.56 -2.81
C GLU A 73 -10.20 -13.47 -3.76
N VAL A 74 -10.50 -12.25 -4.20
CA VAL A 74 -11.62 -11.96 -5.11
C VAL A 74 -11.18 -12.09 -6.56
N PHE A 75 -10.01 -11.56 -6.90
CA PHE A 75 -9.47 -11.55 -8.26
C PHE A 75 -8.32 -12.56 -8.39
N THR A 76 -8.67 -13.82 -8.47
CA THR A 76 -7.68 -14.93 -8.44
C THR A 76 -6.83 -15.01 -9.70
N GLY A 77 -7.29 -14.47 -10.83
CA GLY A 77 -6.57 -14.41 -12.10
C GLY A 77 -5.70 -13.16 -12.28
N THR A 78 -5.81 -12.17 -11.40
CA THR A 78 -5.02 -10.92 -11.42
C THR A 78 -3.70 -11.09 -10.67
N ASN A 79 -2.59 -10.54 -11.19
CA ASN A 79 -1.29 -10.54 -10.54
C ASN A 79 -1.12 -9.29 -9.67
N PHE A 80 -0.99 -9.45 -8.37
CA PHE A 80 -0.81 -8.36 -7.42
C PHE A 80 0.65 -8.18 -7.03
N ILE A 81 1.15 -6.95 -7.13
CA ILE A 81 2.53 -6.57 -6.80
C ILE A 81 2.49 -5.45 -5.77
N GLY A 82 2.94 -5.74 -4.55
CA GLY A 82 3.12 -4.74 -3.50
C GLY A 82 4.54 -4.20 -3.49
N ILE A 83 4.69 -2.88 -3.53
CA ILE A 83 5.96 -2.18 -3.42
C ILE A 83 6.04 -1.51 -2.05
N GLU A 84 7.08 -1.81 -1.28
CA GLU A 84 7.28 -1.25 0.05
C GLU A 84 8.77 -0.97 0.30
N ASN A 85 9.10 0.21 0.81
CA ASN A 85 10.46 0.63 1.10
C ASN A 85 10.80 0.67 2.60
N SER A 86 9.82 0.46 3.47
CA SER A 86 10.04 0.28 4.91
C SER A 86 10.35 -1.18 5.20
N LEU A 87 11.59 -1.47 5.63
CA LEU A 87 12.04 -2.84 5.90
C LEU A 87 11.14 -3.59 6.90
N PRO A 88 10.69 -3.00 8.03
CA PRO A 88 9.79 -3.70 8.95
C PRO A 88 8.45 -4.06 8.31
N GLN A 89 7.84 -3.16 7.54
CA GLN A 89 6.57 -3.39 6.85
C GLN A 89 6.72 -4.47 5.78
N TYR A 90 7.77 -4.38 4.96
CA TYR A 90 8.10 -5.38 3.96
C TYR A 90 8.25 -6.78 4.57
N LEU A 91 9.05 -6.91 5.65
CA LEU A 91 9.26 -8.21 6.31
C LEU A 91 7.94 -8.78 6.84
N PHE A 92 7.09 -7.93 7.45
CA PHE A 92 5.77 -8.35 7.91
C PHE A 92 4.88 -8.83 6.74
N ALA A 93 4.85 -8.08 5.63
CA ALA A 93 4.10 -8.47 4.43
C ALA A 93 4.63 -9.80 3.83
N ARG A 94 5.96 -10.01 3.83
CA ARG A 94 6.58 -11.27 3.38
C ARG A 94 6.19 -12.46 4.25
N VAL A 95 6.23 -12.30 5.57
CA VAL A 95 5.79 -13.34 6.51
C VAL A 95 4.31 -13.66 6.29
N ARG A 96 3.47 -12.63 6.15
CA ARG A 96 2.04 -12.80 5.86
C ARG A 96 1.81 -13.53 4.53
N SER A 97 2.56 -13.18 3.47
CA SER A 97 2.51 -13.84 2.16
C SER A 97 2.83 -15.34 2.27
N PHE A 98 3.83 -15.70 3.09
CA PHE A 98 4.21 -17.08 3.32
C PHE A 98 3.06 -17.90 3.95
N PHE A 99 2.38 -17.33 4.95
CA PHE A 99 1.26 -18.02 5.63
C PHE A 99 -0.01 -18.08 4.77
N LEU A 100 -0.32 -17.01 4.04
CA LEU A 100 -1.51 -16.95 3.20
C LEU A 100 -1.38 -17.76 1.90
N LYS A 101 -0.14 -18.09 1.48
CA LYS A 101 0.17 -18.89 0.27
C LYS A 101 -0.52 -18.40 -1.01
N ARG A 102 -0.68 -17.07 -1.16
CA ARG A 102 -1.28 -16.47 -2.36
C ARG A 102 -0.28 -16.51 -3.51
N ARG A 103 -0.56 -17.33 -4.53
CA ARG A 103 0.35 -17.50 -5.68
C ARG A 103 0.38 -16.29 -6.60
N ASN A 104 -0.69 -15.52 -6.61
CA ASN A 104 -0.87 -14.32 -7.42
C ASN A 104 -0.47 -13.03 -6.70
N VAL A 105 0.24 -13.10 -5.57
CA VAL A 105 0.74 -11.93 -4.83
C VAL A 105 2.25 -11.99 -4.67
N SER A 106 2.92 -10.92 -5.05
CA SER A 106 4.35 -10.71 -4.81
C SER A 106 4.59 -9.41 -4.04
N ILE A 107 5.58 -9.41 -3.14
CA ILE A 107 5.99 -8.21 -2.39
C ILE A 107 7.44 -7.93 -2.70
N LYS A 108 7.74 -6.69 -3.14
CA LYS A 108 9.08 -6.23 -3.47
C LYS A 108 9.56 -5.16 -2.48
N PHE A 109 10.81 -5.28 -2.04
CA PHE A 109 11.47 -4.24 -1.24
C PHE A 109 12.10 -3.22 -2.17
N GLU A 110 11.33 -2.21 -2.54
CA GLU A 110 11.72 -1.22 -3.54
C GLU A 110 11.15 0.15 -3.20
N ASN A 111 11.74 1.18 -3.80
CA ASN A 111 11.18 2.52 -3.83
C ASN A 111 10.27 2.65 -5.06
N PHE A 112 8.98 2.89 -4.87
CA PHE A 112 7.99 2.99 -5.95
C PHE A 112 8.33 4.08 -7.00
N LEU A 113 9.08 5.12 -6.63
CA LEU A 113 9.56 6.11 -7.61
C LEU A 113 10.61 5.55 -8.58
N LYS A 114 11.23 4.40 -8.25
CA LYS A 114 12.25 3.74 -9.07
C LYS A 114 11.76 2.42 -9.71
N THR A 115 10.61 1.92 -9.28
CA THR A 115 10.00 0.72 -9.84
C THR A 115 9.49 1.00 -11.24
N ASP A 116 9.77 0.13 -12.21
CA ASP A 116 9.16 0.17 -13.54
C ASP A 116 7.67 -0.19 -13.42
N LEU A 117 6.81 0.67 -13.96
CA LEU A 117 5.35 0.52 -13.93
C LEU A 117 4.75 0.39 -15.35
N SER A 118 5.59 0.18 -16.37
CA SER A 118 5.18 0.15 -17.78
C SER A 118 4.20 -0.99 -18.11
N ASP A 119 4.21 -2.07 -17.33
CA ASP A 119 3.31 -3.22 -17.46
C ASP A 119 2.02 -3.11 -16.64
N ALA A 120 1.88 -2.05 -15.82
CA ALA A 120 0.75 -1.90 -14.91
C ALA A 120 -0.58 -1.71 -15.66
N ASP A 121 -1.61 -2.49 -15.28
CA ASP A 121 -3.01 -2.29 -15.66
C ASP A 121 -3.75 -1.48 -14.61
N HIS A 122 -3.40 -1.69 -13.33
CA HIS A 122 -3.99 -1.01 -12.19
C HIS A 122 -2.93 -0.60 -11.20
N ILE A 123 -3.07 0.60 -10.64
CA ILE A 123 -2.18 1.13 -9.60
C ILE A 123 -3.04 1.69 -8.48
N TYR A 124 -2.82 1.24 -7.25
CA TYR A 124 -3.39 1.84 -6.06
C TYR A 124 -2.33 2.65 -5.32
N VAL A 125 -2.73 3.84 -4.86
CA VAL A 125 -1.89 4.73 -4.07
C VAL A 125 -2.68 5.34 -2.91
N TRP A 126 -2.08 5.36 -1.72
CA TRP A 126 -2.54 6.14 -0.59
C TRP A 126 -1.33 6.81 0.07
N ILE A 127 -0.91 7.90 -0.53
CA ILE A 127 0.33 8.61 -0.17
C ILE A 127 0.06 10.11 -0.10
N TYR A 128 0.98 10.87 0.53
CA TYR A 128 0.82 12.31 0.65
C TYR A 128 0.96 13.08 -0.66
N LEU A 129 0.32 14.26 -0.72
CA LEU A 129 0.32 15.16 -1.88
C LEU A 129 1.71 15.49 -2.44
N ARG A 130 2.75 15.55 -1.58
CA ARG A 130 4.13 15.77 -2.02
C ARG A 130 4.59 14.67 -2.98
N ASP A 131 4.33 13.43 -2.63
CA ASP A 131 4.81 12.27 -3.38
C ASP A 131 3.91 11.99 -4.60
N ILE A 132 2.63 12.39 -4.55
CA ILE A 132 1.69 12.33 -5.69
C ILE A 132 2.18 13.15 -6.88
N LYS A 133 2.77 14.34 -6.65
CA LYS A 133 3.32 15.15 -7.74
C LYS A 133 4.47 14.44 -8.46
N LEU A 134 5.36 13.80 -7.71
CA LEU A 134 6.46 13.02 -8.28
C LEU A 134 5.95 11.78 -9.03
N LEU A 135 4.92 11.12 -8.51
CA LEU A 135 4.29 10.00 -9.20
C LEU A 135 3.58 10.41 -10.48
N LYS A 136 2.92 11.58 -10.51
CA LYS A 136 2.28 12.08 -11.74
C LYS A 136 3.26 12.13 -12.91
N GLU A 137 4.44 12.76 -12.71
CA GLU A 137 5.46 12.85 -13.75
C GLU A 137 5.97 11.47 -14.20
N LYS A 138 6.05 10.53 -13.27
CA LYS A 138 6.43 9.14 -13.56
C LYS A 138 5.33 8.43 -14.36
N PHE A 139 4.08 8.57 -13.98
CA PHE A 139 2.94 7.97 -14.64
C PHE A 139 2.79 8.46 -16.09
N GLU A 140 2.97 9.75 -16.34
CA GLU A 140 2.95 10.34 -17.68
C GLU A 140 4.04 9.78 -18.62
N LYS A 141 5.15 9.32 -18.06
CA LYS A 141 6.28 8.78 -18.83
C LYS A 141 6.22 7.27 -19.04
N GLU A 142 5.65 6.53 -18.09
CA GLU A 142 5.81 5.08 -18.03
C GLU A 142 4.52 4.32 -18.30
N LEU A 143 3.34 4.87 -17.95
CA LEU A 143 2.13 4.09 -18.01
C LEU A 143 1.64 3.86 -19.43
N LYS A 144 1.22 2.65 -19.68
CA LYS A 144 0.52 2.30 -20.93
C LYS A 144 -0.88 2.90 -20.97
N SER A 145 -1.39 3.15 -22.18
CA SER A 145 -2.77 3.60 -22.37
C SER A 145 -3.77 2.59 -21.80
N GLY A 146 -4.76 3.09 -21.08
CA GLY A 146 -5.81 2.30 -20.45
C GLY A 146 -5.52 1.92 -18.99
N CYS A 147 -4.33 2.22 -18.45
CA CYS A 147 -4.01 1.97 -17.05
C CYS A 147 -4.92 2.76 -16.10
N TYR A 148 -5.46 2.10 -15.09
CA TYR A 148 -6.28 2.70 -14.05
C TYR A 148 -5.46 3.04 -12.80
N ILE A 149 -5.63 4.25 -12.27
CA ILE A 149 -5.02 4.66 -11.01
C ILE A 149 -6.11 4.95 -9.99
N TYR A 150 -5.97 4.36 -8.81
CA TYR A 150 -6.86 4.50 -7.67
C TYR A 150 -6.14 5.27 -6.57
N SER A 151 -6.44 6.56 -6.42
CA SER A 151 -5.84 7.42 -5.39
C SER A 151 -6.83 7.65 -4.26
N LEU A 152 -6.48 7.18 -3.06
CA LEU A 152 -7.33 7.34 -1.88
C LEU A 152 -7.05 8.68 -1.19
N ASP A 153 -8.11 9.45 -0.93
CA ASP A 153 -8.16 10.75 -0.23
C ASP A 153 -7.42 11.91 -0.92
N PHE A 154 -6.42 11.64 -1.76
CA PHE A 154 -5.59 12.67 -2.35
C PHE A 154 -5.74 12.70 -3.87
N PRO A 155 -6.33 13.77 -4.44
CA PRO A 155 -6.43 13.91 -5.88
C PRO A 155 -5.07 14.20 -6.52
N MET A 156 -4.86 13.70 -7.74
CA MET A 156 -3.71 14.08 -8.55
C MET A 156 -3.95 15.47 -9.18
N PRO A 157 -3.05 16.44 -8.96
CA PRO A 157 -3.22 17.79 -9.52
C PRO A 157 -3.12 17.76 -11.04
N ASP A 158 -3.99 18.55 -11.70
CA ASP A 158 -4.01 18.77 -13.15
C ASP A 158 -4.20 17.49 -14.00
N VAL A 159 -4.76 16.42 -13.41
CA VAL A 159 -5.14 15.20 -14.13
C VAL A 159 -6.66 15.08 -14.11
N PRO A 160 -7.33 14.94 -15.27
CA PRO A 160 -8.78 14.74 -15.31
C PRO A 160 -9.19 13.48 -14.57
N VAL A 161 -10.14 13.63 -13.63
CA VAL A 161 -10.67 12.49 -12.88
C VAL A 161 -11.64 11.72 -13.77
N TYR A 162 -11.38 10.43 -13.99
CA TYR A 162 -12.29 9.55 -14.71
C TYR A 162 -13.56 9.27 -13.91
N LYS A 163 -13.40 8.99 -12.60
CA LYS A 163 -14.52 8.71 -11.68
C LYS A 163 -14.14 9.02 -10.26
N THR A 164 -15.08 9.56 -9.50
CA THR A 164 -14.95 9.75 -8.04
C THR A 164 -15.94 8.86 -7.33
N ILE A 165 -15.49 8.15 -6.29
CA ILE A 165 -16.35 7.34 -5.43
C ILE A 165 -16.25 7.90 -4.01
N GLU A 166 -17.34 8.47 -3.52
CA GLU A 166 -17.45 8.82 -2.12
C GLU A 166 -17.69 7.56 -1.29
N LEU A 167 -16.87 7.39 -0.26
CA LEU A 167 -16.88 6.26 0.64
C LEU A 167 -17.58 6.62 1.96
N LYS A 168 -16.97 6.31 3.08
CA LYS A 168 -17.57 6.51 4.40
C LYS A 168 -17.26 7.89 4.98
N LYS A 169 -18.25 8.80 5.07
CA LYS A 169 -18.08 10.18 5.58
C LYS A 169 -17.76 10.29 7.09
N THR A 170 -18.02 9.26 7.88
CA THR A 170 -17.86 9.29 9.35
C THR A 170 -16.49 8.84 9.83
N SER A 171 -15.60 8.46 8.95
CA SER A 171 -14.24 8.03 9.25
C SER A 171 -13.28 9.23 9.23
N LYS A 172 -12.14 9.10 9.91
CA LYS A 172 -11.05 10.10 9.85
C LYS A 172 -10.26 10.05 8.55
N PHE A 173 -10.26 8.89 7.86
CA PHE A 173 -9.52 8.63 6.62
C PHE A 173 -10.33 7.69 5.71
N GLY A 174 -9.99 7.63 4.44
CA GLY A 174 -10.62 6.73 3.47
C GLY A 174 -11.99 7.23 3.02
N HIS A 175 -12.10 8.53 2.73
CA HIS A 175 -13.37 9.18 2.40
C HIS A 175 -13.68 9.14 0.92
N THR A 176 -12.67 9.30 0.07
CA THR A 176 -12.87 9.50 -1.36
C THR A 176 -11.83 8.71 -2.15
N LEU A 177 -12.30 7.92 -3.10
CA LEU A 177 -11.45 7.23 -4.05
C LEU A 177 -11.55 7.95 -5.39
N PHE A 178 -10.44 8.56 -5.81
CA PHE A 178 -10.29 9.17 -7.11
C PHE A 178 -9.74 8.13 -8.09
N ILE A 179 -10.42 7.96 -9.21
CA ILE A 179 -10.02 7.02 -10.27
C ILE A 179 -9.63 7.82 -11.49
N TYR A 180 -8.45 7.52 -12.03
CA TYR A 180 -7.91 8.09 -13.25
C TYR A 180 -7.72 6.98 -14.29
N ARG A 181 -7.71 7.36 -15.56
CA ARG A 181 -7.43 6.45 -16.67
C ARG A 181 -6.46 7.14 -17.62
N TYR A 182 -5.29 6.53 -17.77
CA TYR A 182 -4.24 6.99 -18.67
C TYR A 182 -4.41 6.46 -20.08
#